data_3985d831ab9e5df37b3afc0fe02daef0
#
_entry.id   3985d831ab9e5df37b3afc0fe02daef0
#
_cell.length_a   1.000
_cell.length_b   1.000
_cell.length_c   1.000
_cell.angle_alpha   90.00
_cell.angle_beta   90.00
_cell.angle_gamma   90.00
#
_symmetry.space_group_name_H-M   'P 1'
#
loop_
_entity.id
_entity.type
_entity.pdbx_description
1 polymer ?
#
loop_
_entity_poly.entity_id
_entity_poly.type
_entity_poly.pdbx_seq_one_letter_code
_entity_poly.pdbx_strand_id
1 'polypeptide(L)'
;MNANFEISRRSFLKGAGAVGAAGLLAACGGSSSSTGSTATSGAASAPAASNGGAPLTEYYTWESNVRELEEWNVLHSQDAADFNVLTNLVDGLLSSDPYGKPVAAIAESWEHNEDASVWTFHLRDDVDWCDVNGNVTGHITSKDFLVGCEWVINQYKNEAFNTSMPLQNVLNAEEYYNHTVELGDAAADLTYQDMLDFGVGIEAPDDYTLVFTCKNPCPYFDTVAGYVSFYPASEDLINQLGIDGFRYATQLEMWYCGPYLIEEYVNRNTKSFIPNPTWYGADDHSRFERVVVTMLTDQVVGYQLYQNRELDEIDLTESTITTITNDPNHEYADQLCEKRPKKFSYQFHFNFERFNDDGTPDDNWNKAVANEAFRRCMLEGLDLTTYYARTNAINPLKCENDFYTMQGVCYNTSGKDYTELVRERMGYGQYDGETPIRTRNTDIAALKQQAMDELSAIGVTFPVHC
;
A
#
# COMPACT_ATOMS: atom_id res chain seq x y z
N MET A 1 10.03 3.20 -9.71
CA MET A 1 8.89 4.09 -9.40
C MET A 1 7.92 4.06 -10.55
N ASN A 2 6.71 3.62 -10.34
CA ASN A 2 5.69 3.69 -11.37
C ASN A 2 4.98 5.04 -11.21
N ALA A 3 5.41 6.07 -11.94
CA ALA A 3 4.66 7.30 -12.02
C ALA A 3 3.53 7.09 -13.03
N ASN A 4 2.36 6.71 -12.56
CA ASN A 4 1.15 6.72 -13.36
C ASN A 4 0.59 8.15 -13.38
N PHE A 5 0.15 8.63 -14.52
CA PHE A 5 -0.54 9.90 -14.67
C PHE A 5 -2.05 9.68 -14.67
N GLU A 6 -2.74 10.52 -13.92
CA GLU A 6 -4.19 10.57 -13.87
C GLU A 6 -4.69 11.98 -14.20
N ILE A 7 -5.95 12.09 -14.54
CA ILE A 7 -6.68 13.37 -14.58
C ILE A 7 -7.67 13.35 -13.43
N SER A 8 -7.61 14.39 -12.59
CA SER A 8 -8.53 14.55 -11.48
C SER A 8 -9.08 15.97 -11.42
N ARG A 9 -10.40 16.10 -11.43
CA ARG A 9 -11.09 17.39 -11.25
C ARG A 9 -10.83 18.01 -9.90
N ARG A 10 -10.58 17.19 -8.89
CA ARG A 10 -10.26 17.64 -7.53
C ARG A 10 -8.93 18.38 -7.47
N SER A 11 -7.93 17.93 -8.21
CA SER A 11 -6.61 18.61 -8.31
C SER A 11 -6.72 19.93 -9.06
N PHE A 12 -7.51 19.96 -10.14
CA PHE A 12 -7.80 21.20 -10.88
C PHE A 12 -8.51 22.26 -10.02
N LEU A 13 -9.54 21.88 -9.28
CA LEU A 13 -10.27 22.79 -8.39
C LEU A 13 -9.35 23.39 -7.30
N LYS A 14 -8.37 22.64 -6.79
CA LYS A 14 -7.35 23.16 -5.85
C LYS A 14 -6.42 24.18 -6.52
N GLY A 15 -6.02 23.94 -7.77
CA GLY A 15 -5.16 24.85 -8.55
C GLY A 15 -5.89 26.13 -8.98
N ALA A 16 -7.10 26.00 -9.50
CA ALA A 16 -7.93 27.14 -9.95
C ALA A 16 -8.32 28.07 -8.81
N GLY A 17 -8.53 27.53 -7.59
CA GLY A 17 -8.80 28.34 -6.40
C GLY A 17 -7.66 29.29 -6.00
N ALA A 18 -6.42 28.84 -6.18
CA ALA A 18 -5.26 29.68 -5.85
C ALA A 18 -5.07 30.84 -6.84
N VAL A 19 -5.39 30.64 -8.12
CA VAL A 19 -5.29 31.68 -9.15
C VAL A 19 -6.46 32.66 -9.11
N GLY A 20 -7.68 32.18 -8.81
CA GLY A 20 -8.88 33.02 -8.70
C GLY A 20 -8.84 33.98 -7.50
N ALA A 21 -8.27 33.56 -6.37
CA ALA A 21 -8.16 34.41 -5.18
C ALA A 21 -7.17 35.56 -5.37
N ALA A 22 -6.11 35.40 -6.16
CA ALA A 22 -5.15 36.46 -6.46
C ALA A 22 -5.71 37.54 -7.43
N GLY A 23 -6.63 37.12 -8.35
CA GLY A 23 -7.25 38.01 -9.33
C GLY A 23 -8.37 38.89 -8.74
N LEU A 24 -9.09 38.42 -7.73
CA LEU A 24 -10.21 39.17 -7.13
C LEU A 24 -9.78 40.24 -6.09
N LEU A 25 -8.56 40.11 -5.51
CA LEU A 25 -8.03 41.10 -4.59
C LEU A 25 -7.50 42.39 -5.26
N ALA A 26 -7.33 42.36 -6.58
CA ALA A 26 -6.88 43.54 -7.36
C ALA A 26 -8.00 44.45 -7.82
N ALA A 27 -9.30 44.10 -7.63
CA ALA A 27 -10.47 44.84 -8.14
C ALA A 27 -11.23 45.65 -7.10
N CYS A 28 -10.89 45.59 -5.80
CA CYS A 28 -11.53 46.42 -4.76
C CYS A 28 -10.49 47.26 -4.02
N GLY A 29 -10.07 48.35 -4.63
CA GLY A 29 -9.38 49.43 -3.98
C GLY A 29 -10.36 50.37 -3.29
N GLY A 30 -10.24 50.53 -1.96
CA GLY A 30 -11.04 51.49 -1.19
C GLY A 30 -10.60 51.51 0.27
N SER A 31 -9.99 52.60 0.64
CA SER A 31 -9.30 53.01 1.89
C SER A 31 -10.09 52.74 3.18
N SER A 32 -9.42 52.32 4.26
CA SER A 32 -9.16 53.14 5.46
C SER A 32 -8.61 52.30 6.64
N SER A 33 -7.48 52.77 7.10
CA SER A 33 -6.90 52.91 8.46
C SER A 33 -7.37 52.01 9.64
N SER A 34 -6.53 51.32 10.32
CA SER A 34 -5.69 51.63 11.47
C SER A 34 -5.55 50.43 12.45
N THR A 35 -4.32 50.20 12.81
CA THR A 35 -3.74 49.85 14.12
C THR A 35 -4.19 48.61 14.90
N GLY A 36 -3.17 47.80 15.24
CA GLY A 36 -3.18 47.00 16.48
C GLY A 36 -2.42 45.69 16.40
N SER A 37 -1.17 45.67 16.81
CA SER A 37 -0.32 44.50 17.05
C SER A 37 -0.92 43.55 18.08
N THR A 38 -0.78 42.23 17.87
CA THR A 38 -0.14 41.33 18.84
C THR A 38 0.07 39.93 18.20
N ALA A 39 1.30 39.47 18.27
CA ALA A 39 1.70 38.16 17.83
C ALA A 39 1.25 37.10 18.85
N THR A 40 0.62 36.06 18.39
CA THR A 40 0.55 34.80 19.12
C THR A 40 0.70 33.64 18.11
N SER A 41 1.70 32.85 18.34
CA SER A 41 2.01 31.61 17.62
C SER A 41 0.86 30.62 17.78
N GLY A 42 0.16 30.34 16.71
CA GLY A 42 -0.87 29.28 16.61
C GLY A 42 -0.60 28.45 15.38
N ALA A 43 -0.66 27.15 15.52
CA ALA A 43 -0.50 26.17 14.46
C ALA A 43 -1.35 26.55 13.24
N ALA A 44 -0.73 26.56 12.07
CA ALA A 44 -1.39 26.90 10.83
C ALA A 44 -2.30 25.77 10.40
N SER A 45 -3.59 25.91 10.68
CA SER A 45 -4.64 25.19 9.96
C SER A 45 -4.57 25.59 8.49
N ALA A 46 -4.50 24.64 7.60
CA ALA A 46 -4.54 24.92 6.16
C ALA A 46 -5.86 25.64 5.82
N PRO A 47 -5.82 26.75 5.06
CA PRO A 47 -7.05 27.47 4.72
C PRO A 47 -7.95 26.59 3.84
N ALA A 48 -9.18 26.42 4.26
CA ALA A 48 -10.24 25.86 3.43
C ALA A 48 -10.40 26.78 2.20
N ALA A 49 -10.12 26.25 1.02
CA ALA A 49 -10.31 26.96 -0.23
C ALA A 49 -11.82 27.03 -0.53
N SER A 50 -12.44 28.16 -0.27
CA SER A 50 -13.81 28.41 -0.72
C SER A 50 -13.76 28.83 -2.20
N ASN A 51 -13.94 27.88 -3.08
CA ASN A 51 -14.43 28.15 -4.43
C ASN A 51 -15.94 27.92 -4.43
N GLY A 52 -16.69 28.83 -5.08
CA GLY A 52 -18.16 28.89 -5.06
C GLY A 52 -18.89 27.73 -5.76
N GLY A 53 -18.34 26.53 -5.77
CA GLY A 53 -19.02 25.27 -6.04
C GLY A 53 -19.32 24.57 -4.70
N ALA A 54 -20.48 23.94 -4.58
CA ALA A 54 -20.76 23.07 -3.44
C ALA A 54 -19.63 22.03 -3.30
N PRO A 55 -19.21 21.67 -2.06
CA PRO A 55 -18.25 20.60 -1.86
C PRO A 55 -18.75 19.34 -2.55
N LEU A 56 -17.86 18.58 -3.17
CA LEU A 56 -18.20 17.28 -3.74
C LEU A 56 -18.65 16.38 -2.58
N THR A 57 -19.91 15.96 -2.60
CA THR A 57 -20.49 15.06 -1.61
C THR A 57 -20.29 13.61 -2.04
N GLU A 58 -20.15 13.36 -3.33
CA GLU A 58 -19.94 12.06 -3.94
C GLU A 58 -18.61 12.02 -4.70
N TYR A 59 -18.04 10.82 -4.83
CA TYR A 59 -16.79 10.59 -5.53
C TYR A 59 -16.90 9.37 -6.45
N TYR A 60 -16.70 9.58 -7.74
CA TYR A 60 -16.80 8.57 -8.79
C TYR A 60 -15.38 8.23 -9.29
N THR A 61 -14.95 7.01 -9.02
CA THR A 61 -13.64 6.51 -9.45
C THR A 61 -13.79 5.22 -10.24
N TRP A 62 -12.68 4.59 -10.57
CA TRP A 62 -12.67 3.40 -11.38
C TRP A 62 -11.66 2.36 -10.88
N GLU A 63 -11.91 1.11 -11.27
CA GLU A 63 -11.00 0.00 -11.10
C GLU A 63 -10.96 -0.88 -12.37
N SER A 64 -9.85 -1.61 -12.58
CA SER A 64 -9.80 -2.58 -13.67
C SER A 64 -10.60 -3.83 -13.30
N ASN A 65 -11.50 -4.28 -14.18
CA ASN A 65 -12.28 -5.50 -13.97
C ASN A 65 -11.51 -6.78 -14.30
N VAL A 66 -10.20 -6.70 -14.60
CA VAL A 66 -9.33 -7.86 -14.78
C VAL A 66 -9.21 -8.66 -13.49
N ARG A 67 -9.24 -7.96 -12.36
CA ARG A 67 -9.26 -8.57 -11.03
C ARG A 67 -10.47 -8.07 -10.26
N GLU A 68 -11.36 -8.98 -9.90
CA GLU A 68 -12.48 -8.69 -9.02
C GLU A 68 -12.11 -9.01 -7.58
N LEU A 69 -12.83 -8.44 -6.64
CA LEU A 69 -12.78 -8.79 -5.25
C LEU A 69 -13.25 -10.25 -5.10
N GLU A 70 -12.42 -11.09 -4.53
CA GLU A 70 -12.68 -12.53 -4.36
C GLU A 70 -13.11 -12.84 -2.94
N GLU A 71 -12.56 -12.13 -1.95
CA GLU A 71 -12.78 -12.38 -0.53
C GLU A 71 -13.29 -11.13 0.20
N TRP A 72 -14.24 -11.33 1.14
CA TRP A 72 -14.75 -10.24 1.99
C TRP A 72 -14.17 -10.28 3.41
N ASN A 73 -13.45 -11.33 3.75
CA ASN A 73 -12.72 -11.43 5.01
C ASN A 73 -11.30 -10.90 4.82
N VAL A 74 -11.01 -9.75 5.42
CA VAL A 74 -9.70 -9.09 5.33
C VAL A 74 -8.55 -9.95 5.84
N LEU A 75 -8.79 -10.85 6.79
CA LEU A 75 -7.79 -11.76 7.34
C LEU A 75 -7.50 -12.94 6.41
N HIS A 76 -8.45 -13.31 5.55
CA HIS A 76 -8.33 -14.46 4.63
C HIS A 76 -7.91 -14.06 3.22
N SER A 77 -8.04 -12.79 2.81
CA SER A 77 -7.62 -12.33 1.49
C SER A 77 -6.09 -12.21 1.35
N GLN A 78 -5.59 -12.45 0.15
CA GLN A 78 -4.19 -12.21 -0.26
C GLN A 78 -4.08 -11.29 -1.48
N ASP A 79 -5.20 -10.83 -2.04
CA ASP A 79 -5.18 -9.99 -3.25
C ASP A 79 -5.18 -8.49 -2.89
N ALA A 80 -4.33 -7.75 -3.59
CA ALA A 80 -4.26 -6.29 -3.43
C ALA A 80 -5.57 -5.59 -3.85
N ALA A 81 -6.34 -6.18 -4.77
CA ALA A 81 -7.64 -5.64 -5.16
C ALA A 81 -8.65 -5.71 -4.00
N ASP A 82 -8.63 -6.81 -3.23
CA ASP A 82 -9.47 -6.95 -2.05
C ASP A 82 -9.10 -5.93 -0.98
N PHE A 83 -7.80 -5.77 -0.70
CA PHE A 83 -7.32 -4.80 0.30
C PHE A 83 -7.67 -3.36 -0.05
N ASN A 84 -7.74 -2.98 -1.32
CA ASN A 84 -8.19 -1.64 -1.73
C ASN A 84 -9.64 -1.36 -1.26
N VAL A 85 -10.46 -2.39 -1.12
CA VAL A 85 -11.84 -2.30 -0.63
C VAL A 85 -11.88 -2.51 0.88
N LEU A 86 -11.35 -3.63 1.36
CA LEU A 86 -11.55 -4.12 2.72
C LEU A 86 -10.94 -3.20 3.79
N THR A 87 -9.82 -2.55 3.49
CA THR A 87 -9.18 -1.58 4.41
C THR A 87 -9.96 -0.25 4.54
N ASN A 88 -11.04 -0.06 3.79
CA ASN A 88 -11.99 1.03 4.01
C ASN A 88 -13.22 0.57 4.82
N LEU A 89 -13.40 -0.72 4.99
CA LEU A 89 -14.52 -1.33 5.70
C LEU A 89 -14.14 -1.78 7.11
N VAL A 90 -12.86 -2.14 7.32
CA VAL A 90 -12.32 -2.59 8.61
C VAL A 90 -11.05 -1.83 8.90
N ASP A 91 -10.95 -1.23 10.08
CA ASP A 91 -9.73 -0.58 10.57
C ASP A 91 -8.85 -1.57 11.36
N GLY A 92 -7.54 -1.37 11.30
CA GLY A 92 -6.55 -2.08 12.08
C GLY A 92 -6.06 -1.29 13.28
N LEU A 93 -4.98 -1.76 13.93
CA LEU A 93 -4.32 -1.03 15.02
C LEU A 93 -3.87 0.36 14.58
N LEU A 94 -3.21 0.44 13.45
CA LEU A 94 -2.67 1.67 12.89
C LEU A 94 -3.10 1.81 11.42
N SER A 95 -3.25 3.04 10.98
CA SER A 95 -3.42 3.41 9.59
C SER A 95 -2.15 4.03 9.03
N SER A 96 -2.19 4.49 7.80
CA SER A 96 -1.05 5.18 7.17
C SER A 96 -1.48 6.54 6.63
N ASP A 97 -0.63 7.53 6.82
CA ASP A 97 -0.78 8.80 6.12
C ASP A 97 -0.55 8.61 4.60
N PRO A 98 -0.83 9.63 3.78
CA PRO A 98 -0.60 9.55 2.35
C PRO A 98 0.85 9.25 1.93
N TYR A 99 1.81 9.35 2.82
CA TYR A 99 3.22 9.04 2.58
C TYR A 99 3.63 7.68 3.11
N GLY A 100 2.69 6.95 3.75
CA GLY A 100 2.91 5.63 4.31
C GLY A 100 3.50 5.62 5.71
N LYS A 101 3.50 6.78 6.39
CA LYS A 101 3.89 6.85 7.80
C LYS A 101 2.75 6.33 8.67
N PRO A 102 3.01 5.49 9.68
CA PRO A 102 2.00 5.05 10.61
C PRO A 102 1.32 6.23 11.33
N VAL A 103 0.01 6.17 11.42
CA VAL A 103 -0.84 7.12 12.15
C VAL A 103 -1.85 6.34 12.99
N ALA A 104 -2.39 6.99 14.02
CA ALA A 104 -3.39 6.41 14.89
C ALA A 104 -4.63 5.95 14.11
N ALA A 105 -5.17 4.81 14.53
CA ALA A 105 -6.43 4.25 14.10
C ALA A 105 -7.17 3.69 15.34
N ILE A 106 -7.39 2.37 15.45
CA ILE A 106 -7.97 1.79 16.68
C ILE A 106 -6.99 1.95 17.86
N ALA A 107 -5.67 1.89 17.62
CA ALA A 107 -4.71 2.35 18.62
C ALA A 107 -4.52 3.87 18.50
N GLU A 108 -4.82 4.60 19.58
CA GLU A 108 -4.64 6.05 19.65
C GLU A 108 -3.19 6.47 19.95
N SER A 109 -2.42 5.59 20.57
CA SER A 109 -0.99 5.80 20.85
C SER A 109 -0.25 4.46 20.99
N TRP A 110 1.07 4.51 20.81
CA TRP A 110 1.94 3.36 20.98
C TRP A 110 3.34 3.78 21.40
N GLU A 111 4.01 2.85 22.05
CA GLU A 111 5.38 3.04 22.55
C GLU A 111 6.14 1.71 22.53
N HIS A 112 7.45 1.76 22.68
CA HIS A 112 8.30 0.57 22.78
C HIS A 112 9.37 0.71 23.85
N ASN A 113 9.90 -0.42 24.33
CA ASN A 113 11.06 -0.44 25.22
C ASN A 113 12.34 0.03 24.51
N GLU A 114 13.45 0.14 25.25
CA GLU A 114 14.70 0.75 24.79
C GLU A 114 15.27 0.11 23.50
N ASP A 115 15.15 -1.21 23.37
CA ASP A 115 15.69 -1.96 22.22
C ASP A 115 14.63 -2.28 21.15
N ALA A 116 13.40 -1.77 21.30
CA ALA A 116 12.27 -2.02 20.41
C ALA A 116 11.93 -3.52 20.24
N SER A 117 12.15 -4.33 21.28
CA SER A 117 11.74 -5.73 21.31
C SER A 117 10.34 -5.93 21.87
N VAL A 118 9.81 -4.96 22.62
CA VAL A 118 8.45 -4.97 23.19
C VAL A 118 7.74 -3.68 22.84
N TRP A 119 6.53 -3.81 22.27
CA TRP A 119 5.69 -2.70 21.84
C TRP A 119 4.36 -2.73 22.56
N THR A 120 3.91 -1.59 23.06
CA THR A 120 2.62 -1.42 23.74
C THR A 120 1.75 -0.49 22.91
N PHE A 121 0.52 -0.91 22.62
CA PHE A 121 -0.50 -0.14 21.91
C PHE A 121 -1.66 0.13 22.86
N HIS A 122 -2.06 1.39 22.95
CA HIS A 122 -3.21 1.85 23.73
C HIS A 122 -4.38 2.05 22.79
N LEU A 123 -5.43 1.26 23.01
CA LEU A 123 -6.62 1.25 22.14
C LEU A 123 -7.64 2.29 22.59
N ARG A 124 -8.43 2.75 21.65
CA ARG A 124 -9.64 3.54 21.88
C ARG A 124 -10.70 2.69 22.59
N ASP A 125 -11.57 3.36 23.34
CA ASP A 125 -12.71 2.75 24.03
C ASP A 125 -14.06 3.09 23.38
N ASP A 126 -14.05 3.62 22.14
CA ASP A 126 -15.22 4.08 21.41
C ASP A 126 -15.39 3.41 20.04
N VAL A 127 -14.82 2.22 19.83
CA VAL A 127 -14.86 1.51 18.54
C VAL A 127 -15.85 0.36 18.58
N ASP A 128 -16.80 0.38 17.66
CA ASP A 128 -17.83 -0.63 17.58
C ASP A 128 -17.74 -1.46 16.29
N TRP A 129 -18.08 -2.75 16.39
CA TRP A 129 -18.48 -3.56 15.27
C TRP A 129 -19.91 -3.19 14.85
N CYS A 130 -20.15 -3.12 13.54
CA CYS A 130 -21.49 -2.97 12.99
C CYS A 130 -21.74 -3.93 11.81
N ASP A 131 -23.00 -4.24 11.56
CA ASP A 131 -23.42 -4.95 10.35
C ASP A 131 -23.37 -4.05 9.11
N VAL A 132 -23.67 -4.62 7.94
CA VAL A 132 -23.69 -3.89 6.65
C VAL A 132 -24.70 -2.73 6.63
N ASN A 133 -25.67 -2.71 7.53
CA ASN A 133 -26.69 -1.64 7.65
C ASN A 133 -26.29 -0.57 8.69
N GLY A 134 -25.14 -0.69 9.32
CA GLY A 134 -24.65 0.23 10.35
C GLY A 134 -25.26 0.01 11.74
N ASN A 135 -25.88 -1.15 12.00
CA ASN A 135 -26.34 -1.49 13.34
C ASN A 135 -25.17 -2.02 14.16
N VAL A 136 -24.96 -1.46 15.35
CA VAL A 136 -23.94 -1.95 16.28
C VAL A 136 -24.21 -3.40 16.66
N THR A 137 -23.19 -4.25 16.51
CA THR A 137 -23.23 -5.69 16.79
C THR A 137 -22.33 -6.10 17.95
N GLY A 138 -21.35 -5.28 18.30
CA GLY A 138 -20.42 -5.51 19.40
C GLY A 138 -19.50 -4.33 19.60
N HIS A 139 -18.69 -4.39 20.66
CA HIS A 139 -17.67 -3.39 20.98
C HIS A 139 -16.28 -4.00 20.83
N ILE A 140 -15.34 -3.28 20.20
CA ILE A 140 -13.98 -3.76 19.95
C ILE A 140 -13.12 -3.53 21.18
N THR A 141 -12.42 -4.58 21.57
CA THR A 141 -11.45 -4.59 22.66
C THR A 141 -10.14 -5.24 22.23
N SER A 142 -9.16 -5.27 23.10
CA SER A 142 -7.90 -5.99 22.90
C SER A 142 -8.11 -7.48 22.60
N LYS A 143 -9.20 -8.08 23.11
CA LYS A 143 -9.58 -9.46 22.82
C LYS A 143 -9.80 -9.72 21.32
N ASP A 144 -10.42 -8.78 20.58
CA ASP A 144 -10.68 -8.96 19.16
C ASP A 144 -9.37 -9.07 18.36
N PHE A 145 -8.32 -8.39 18.81
CA PHE A 145 -6.99 -8.50 18.22
C PHE A 145 -6.30 -9.83 18.57
N LEU A 146 -6.52 -10.37 19.77
CA LEU A 146 -6.05 -11.71 20.14
C LEU A 146 -6.73 -12.77 19.26
N VAL A 147 -8.05 -12.65 19.07
CA VAL A 147 -8.85 -13.53 18.21
C VAL A 147 -8.36 -13.46 16.75
N GLY A 148 -8.16 -12.25 16.23
CA GLY A 148 -7.65 -12.03 14.87
C GLY A 148 -6.24 -12.59 14.67
N CYS A 149 -5.35 -12.41 15.65
CA CYS A 149 -3.99 -12.93 15.61
C CYS A 149 -4.00 -14.47 15.61
N GLU A 150 -4.75 -15.10 16.53
CA GLU A 150 -4.89 -16.57 16.55
C GLU A 150 -5.47 -17.10 15.24
N TRP A 151 -6.50 -16.45 14.71
CA TRP A 151 -7.08 -16.81 13.42
C TRP A 151 -6.03 -16.86 12.30
N VAL A 152 -5.23 -15.81 12.17
CA VAL A 152 -4.21 -15.68 11.10
C VAL A 152 -3.10 -16.70 11.24
N ILE A 153 -2.59 -16.96 12.47
CA ILE A 153 -1.48 -17.89 12.68
C ILE A 153 -1.93 -19.32 12.96
N ASN A 154 -3.23 -19.62 12.87
CA ASN A 154 -3.76 -20.98 12.88
C ASN A 154 -3.92 -21.46 11.43
N GLN A 155 -3.06 -22.38 11.00
CA GLN A 155 -3.05 -22.88 9.62
C GLN A 155 -4.38 -23.48 9.20
N TYR A 156 -5.05 -24.23 10.08
CA TYR A 156 -6.34 -24.83 9.77
C TYR A 156 -7.44 -23.79 9.54
N LYS A 157 -7.49 -22.74 10.39
CA LYS A 157 -8.53 -21.71 10.31
C LYS A 157 -8.34 -20.77 9.12
N ASN A 158 -7.12 -20.35 8.83
CA ASN A 158 -6.83 -19.32 7.81
C ASN A 158 -6.08 -19.84 6.58
N GLU A 159 -5.93 -21.14 6.41
CA GLU A 159 -5.31 -21.77 5.23
C GLU A 159 -3.93 -21.19 4.87
N ALA A 160 -3.18 -20.75 5.87
CA ALA A 160 -1.87 -20.10 5.75
C ALA A 160 -1.89 -18.70 5.11
N PHE A 161 -3.04 -18.05 4.99
CA PHE A 161 -3.12 -16.70 4.42
C PHE A 161 -2.61 -15.64 5.39
N ASN A 162 -1.97 -14.59 4.87
CA ASN A 162 -1.46 -13.44 5.60
C ASN A 162 -0.48 -13.72 6.76
N THR A 163 0.12 -14.90 6.81
CA THR A 163 0.95 -15.36 7.93
C THR A 163 2.33 -14.71 7.99
N SER A 164 2.85 -14.15 6.89
CA SER A 164 4.25 -13.77 6.78
C SER A 164 4.70 -12.74 7.83
N MET A 165 3.88 -11.71 8.11
CA MET A 165 4.25 -10.65 9.04
C MET A 165 4.28 -11.14 10.51
N PRO A 166 3.25 -11.82 11.06
CA PRO A 166 3.33 -12.34 12.41
C PRO A 166 4.42 -13.41 12.57
N LEU A 167 4.58 -14.36 11.63
CA LEU A 167 5.59 -15.42 11.76
C LEU A 167 7.02 -14.89 11.76
N GLN A 168 7.29 -13.80 11.05
CA GLN A 168 8.63 -13.21 10.99
C GLN A 168 8.94 -12.31 12.18
N ASN A 169 7.96 -11.67 12.77
CA ASN A 169 8.18 -10.58 13.73
C ASN A 169 7.75 -10.90 15.16
N VAL A 170 6.70 -11.71 15.37
CA VAL A 170 6.16 -11.98 16.71
C VAL A 170 6.80 -13.22 17.31
N LEU A 171 7.21 -13.11 18.59
CA LEU A 171 7.82 -14.22 19.32
C LEU A 171 6.91 -15.45 19.34
N ASN A 172 7.47 -16.64 19.06
CA ASN A 172 6.79 -17.94 19.04
C ASN A 172 5.58 -18.06 18.08
N ALA A 173 5.32 -17.07 17.20
CA ALA A 173 4.22 -17.16 16.24
C ALA A 173 4.45 -18.27 15.20
N GLU A 174 5.69 -18.44 14.72
CA GLU A 174 6.05 -19.51 13.79
C GLU A 174 5.97 -20.90 14.44
N GLU A 175 6.36 -21.02 15.69
CA GLU A 175 6.29 -22.24 16.48
C GLU A 175 4.83 -22.64 16.72
N TYR A 176 3.95 -21.68 17.05
CA TYR A 176 2.52 -21.93 17.18
C TYR A 176 1.88 -22.32 15.84
N TYR A 177 2.20 -21.62 14.77
CA TYR A 177 1.74 -21.97 13.42
C TYR A 177 2.11 -23.43 13.07
N ASN A 178 3.37 -23.83 13.27
CA ASN A 178 3.82 -25.19 13.03
C ASN A 178 3.09 -26.20 13.91
N HIS A 179 2.81 -25.86 15.16
CA HIS A 179 2.00 -26.69 16.04
C HIS A 179 0.58 -26.89 15.49
N THR A 180 -0.06 -25.85 14.94
CA THR A 180 -1.39 -26.00 14.31
C THR A 180 -1.35 -26.86 13.05
N VAL A 181 -0.25 -26.81 12.27
CA VAL A 181 -0.02 -27.72 11.12
C VAL A 181 0.07 -29.17 11.58
N GLU A 182 0.79 -29.46 12.68
CA GLU A 182 0.92 -30.81 13.23
C GLU A 182 -0.41 -31.36 13.77
N LEU A 183 -1.25 -30.52 14.34
CA LEU A 183 -2.58 -30.89 14.85
C LEU A 183 -3.59 -31.18 13.75
N GLY A 184 -3.43 -30.59 12.56
CA GLY A 184 -4.37 -30.70 11.45
C GLY A 184 -5.79 -30.29 11.87
N ASP A 185 -6.79 -31.14 11.64
CA ASP A 185 -8.20 -30.82 11.95
C ASP A 185 -8.45 -30.49 13.43
N ALA A 186 -7.63 -30.98 14.35
CA ALA A 186 -7.77 -30.66 15.77
C ALA A 186 -7.40 -29.19 16.10
N ALA A 187 -6.71 -28.51 15.20
CA ALA A 187 -6.42 -27.08 15.36
C ALA A 187 -7.68 -26.20 15.21
N ALA A 188 -8.77 -26.73 14.69
CA ALA A 188 -10.07 -26.07 14.63
C ALA A 188 -10.60 -25.62 16.01
N ASP A 189 -10.33 -26.43 17.03
CA ASP A 189 -10.85 -26.23 18.39
C ASP A 189 -9.97 -25.27 19.23
N LEU A 190 -8.79 -24.89 18.74
CA LEU A 190 -7.92 -23.96 19.45
C LEU A 190 -8.53 -22.56 19.50
N THR A 191 -8.22 -21.85 20.58
CA THR A 191 -8.70 -20.50 20.85
C THR A 191 -7.51 -19.55 21.02
N TYR A 192 -7.78 -18.23 21.07
CA TYR A 192 -6.74 -17.26 21.41
C TYR A 192 -6.10 -17.56 22.80
N GLN A 193 -6.83 -18.19 23.74
CA GLN A 193 -6.26 -18.57 25.04
C GLN A 193 -5.21 -19.68 24.89
N ASP A 194 -5.44 -20.67 24.00
CA ASP A 194 -4.44 -21.71 23.71
C ASP A 194 -3.18 -21.10 23.08
N MET A 195 -3.34 -20.07 22.22
CA MET A 195 -2.22 -19.31 21.66
C MET A 195 -1.43 -18.56 22.76
N LEU A 196 -2.11 -17.94 23.72
CA LEU A 196 -1.48 -17.26 24.85
C LEU A 196 -0.76 -18.27 25.75
N ASP A 197 -1.39 -19.41 26.07
CA ASP A 197 -0.82 -20.47 26.91
C ASP A 197 0.39 -21.14 26.21
N PHE A 198 0.43 -21.18 24.89
CA PHE A 198 1.60 -21.61 24.12
C PHE A 198 2.77 -20.63 24.26
N GLY A 199 2.51 -19.37 24.57
CA GLY A 199 3.52 -18.34 24.77
C GLY A 199 3.86 -17.54 23.53
N VAL A 200 2.90 -17.35 22.61
CA VAL A 200 3.03 -16.39 21.50
C VAL A 200 3.17 -14.99 22.08
N GLY A 201 4.04 -14.20 21.49
CA GLY A 201 4.41 -12.87 21.98
C GLY A 201 3.34 -11.79 21.75
N ILE A 202 2.10 -12.05 22.18
CA ILE A 202 1.03 -11.05 22.25
C ILE A 202 0.30 -11.20 23.57
N GLU A 203 -0.03 -10.10 24.22
CA GLU A 203 -0.74 -10.06 25.50
C GLU A 203 -1.77 -8.92 25.49
N ALA A 204 -2.86 -9.11 26.24
CA ALA A 204 -3.87 -8.09 26.52
C ALA A 204 -4.03 -7.96 28.04
N PRO A 205 -3.26 -7.07 28.69
CA PRO A 205 -3.34 -6.87 30.14
C PRO A 205 -4.70 -6.35 30.63
N ASP A 206 -5.39 -5.63 29.77
CA ASP A 206 -6.74 -5.10 29.96
C ASP A 206 -7.45 -4.94 28.61
N ASP A 207 -8.70 -4.48 28.62
CA ASP A 207 -9.56 -4.37 27.43
C ASP A 207 -9.04 -3.39 26.37
N TYR A 208 -8.12 -2.49 26.72
CA TYR A 208 -7.65 -1.42 25.82
C TYR A 208 -6.14 -1.33 25.72
N THR A 209 -5.43 -2.37 26.14
CA THR A 209 -3.97 -2.45 26.01
C THR A 209 -3.56 -3.72 25.32
N LEU A 210 -2.74 -3.61 24.27
CA LEU A 210 -2.08 -4.72 23.59
C LEU A 210 -0.56 -4.61 23.73
N VAL A 211 0.09 -5.70 24.05
CA VAL A 211 1.55 -5.78 24.15
C VAL A 211 2.06 -6.84 23.19
N PHE A 212 2.95 -6.45 22.30
CA PHE A 212 3.65 -7.37 21.40
C PHE A 212 5.11 -7.54 21.82
N THR A 213 5.55 -8.78 21.93
CA THR A 213 6.96 -9.14 22.06
C THR A 213 7.48 -9.62 20.72
N CYS A 214 8.47 -8.93 20.18
CA CYS A 214 9.06 -9.27 18.89
C CYS A 214 10.08 -10.42 19.03
N LYS A 215 10.23 -11.22 17.99
CA LYS A 215 11.24 -12.30 17.87
C LYS A 215 12.67 -11.75 17.94
N ASN A 216 12.89 -10.54 17.42
CA ASN A 216 14.12 -9.76 17.48
C ASN A 216 13.76 -8.28 17.67
N PRO A 217 14.70 -7.41 18.12
CA PRO A 217 14.48 -5.97 18.11
C PRO A 217 13.97 -5.48 16.74
N CYS A 218 12.80 -4.84 16.75
CA CYS A 218 12.10 -4.42 15.53
C CYS A 218 11.68 -2.94 15.64
N PRO A 219 12.58 -1.99 15.37
CA PRO A 219 12.31 -0.55 15.53
C PRO A 219 11.31 0.02 14.51
N TYR A 220 10.78 -0.80 13.64
CA TYR A 220 9.77 -0.49 12.63
C TYR A 220 8.48 -1.31 12.83
N PHE A 221 8.26 -1.89 14.01
CA PHE A 221 7.11 -2.75 14.25
C PHE A 221 5.78 -2.01 14.15
N ASP A 222 5.74 -0.70 14.34
CA ASP A 222 4.57 0.14 14.07
C ASP A 222 4.08 0.02 12.61
N THR A 223 5.01 -0.06 11.65
CA THR A 223 4.65 -0.30 10.24
C THR A 223 4.16 -1.72 10.01
N VAL A 224 4.66 -2.69 10.77
CA VAL A 224 4.24 -4.10 10.73
C VAL A 224 2.85 -4.26 11.36
N ALA A 225 2.61 -3.63 12.50
CA ALA A 225 1.35 -3.68 13.23
C ALA A 225 0.16 -3.05 12.47
N GLY A 226 0.43 -2.16 11.52
CA GLY A 226 -0.58 -1.61 10.60
C GLY A 226 -0.98 -2.56 9.46
N TYR A 227 -0.40 -3.76 9.37
CA TYR A 227 -0.71 -4.70 8.30
C TYR A 227 -1.98 -5.51 8.60
N VAL A 228 -2.69 -5.91 7.56
CA VAL A 228 -3.97 -6.66 7.68
C VAL A 228 -3.87 -7.94 8.50
N SER A 229 -2.71 -8.55 8.60
CA SER A 229 -2.43 -9.72 9.46
C SER A 229 -2.67 -9.48 10.95
N PHE A 230 -2.75 -8.22 11.37
CA PHE A 230 -2.97 -7.79 12.76
C PHE A 230 -4.32 -7.11 12.96
N TYR A 231 -5.25 -7.27 12.01
CA TYR A 231 -6.59 -6.72 12.13
C TYR A 231 -7.43 -7.52 13.14
N PRO A 232 -8.43 -6.88 13.78
CA PRO A 232 -9.27 -7.53 14.75
C PRO A 232 -10.26 -8.50 14.08
N ALA A 233 -10.72 -9.51 14.83
CA ALA A 233 -11.81 -10.39 14.48
C ALA A 233 -12.77 -10.55 15.65
N SER A 234 -14.08 -10.54 15.38
CA SER A 234 -15.09 -10.78 16.40
C SER A 234 -15.25 -12.28 16.65
N GLU A 235 -15.02 -12.69 17.90
CA GLU A 235 -15.28 -14.08 18.33
C GLU A 235 -16.77 -14.43 18.19
N ASP A 236 -17.66 -13.48 18.46
CA ASP A 236 -19.10 -13.69 18.34
C ASP A 236 -19.50 -13.95 16.88
N LEU A 237 -18.93 -13.21 15.92
CA LEU A 237 -19.16 -13.44 14.50
C LEU A 237 -18.63 -14.82 14.06
N ILE A 238 -17.42 -15.18 14.48
CA ILE A 238 -16.83 -16.49 14.19
C ILE A 238 -17.72 -17.62 14.75
N ASN A 239 -18.20 -17.48 15.98
CA ASN A 239 -19.09 -18.46 16.61
C ASN A 239 -20.43 -18.56 15.89
N GLN A 240 -20.95 -17.44 15.37
CA GLN A 240 -22.20 -17.40 14.61
C GLN A 240 -22.08 -18.12 13.25
N LEU A 241 -20.99 -17.89 12.53
CA LEU A 241 -20.80 -18.38 11.17
C LEU A 241 -20.10 -19.74 11.11
N GLY A 242 -19.34 -20.09 12.13
CA GLY A 242 -18.37 -21.19 12.10
C GLY A 242 -17.13 -20.85 11.26
N ILE A 243 -16.14 -21.75 11.27
CA ILE A 243 -14.84 -21.49 10.61
C ILE A 243 -15.02 -21.26 9.10
N ASP A 244 -15.70 -22.17 8.40
CA ASP A 244 -15.89 -22.04 6.95
C ASP A 244 -16.80 -20.85 6.61
N GLY A 245 -17.82 -20.58 7.43
CA GLY A 245 -18.70 -19.45 7.23
C GLY A 245 -17.99 -18.12 7.42
N PHE A 246 -17.10 -18.01 8.40
CA PHE A 246 -16.30 -16.78 8.60
C PHE A 246 -15.21 -16.63 7.53
N ARG A 247 -14.57 -17.73 7.12
CA ARG A 247 -13.55 -17.72 6.07
C ARG A 247 -14.09 -17.15 4.75
N TYR A 248 -15.25 -17.64 4.32
CA TYR A 248 -15.89 -17.30 3.05
C TYR A 248 -17.14 -16.42 3.20
N ALA A 249 -17.22 -15.65 4.27
CA ALA A 249 -18.34 -14.75 4.53
C ALA A 249 -18.53 -13.77 3.38
N THR A 250 -19.78 -13.50 3.06
CA THR A 250 -20.16 -12.45 2.10
C THR A 250 -20.14 -11.06 2.73
N GLN A 251 -20.23 -10.01 1.91
CA GLN A 251 -20.34 -8.63 2.39
C GLN A 251 -21.57 -8.39 3.30
N LEU A 252 -22.58 -9.24 3.22
CA LEU A 252 -23.80 -9.11 4.03
C LEU A 252 -23.66 -9.79 5.40
N GLU A 253 -22.69 -10.69 5.54
CA GLU A 253 -22.47 -11.48 6.75
C GLU A 253 -21.31 -10.92 7.60
N MET A 254 -20.37 -10.21 6.97
CA MET A 254 -19.23 -9.61 7.68
C MET A 254 -19.66 -8.45 8.57
N TRP A 255 -18.91 -8.23 9.63
CA TRP A 255 -18.99 -7.05 10.48
C TRP A 255 -17.86 -6.07 10.14
N TYR A 256 -18.11 -4.80 10.33
CA TYR A 256 -17.30 -3.68 9.89
C TYR A 256 -17.03 -2.71 11.03
N CYS A 257 -15.86 -2.05 11.00
CA CYS A 257 -15.49 -0.99 11.95
C CYS A 257 -14.75 0.18 11.28
N GLY A 258 -14.58 0.13 9.97
CA GLY A 258 -13.88 1.15 9.20
C GLY A 258 -14.78 2.34 8.81
N PRO A 259 -14.22 3.34 8.08
CA PRO A 259 -14.89 4.59 7.76
C PRO A 259 -16.09 4.47 6.82
N TYR A 260 -16.22 3.37 6.08
CA TYR A 260 -17.28 3.15 5.11
C TYR A 260 -17.95 1.79 5.29
N LEU A 261 -19.18 1.69 4.78
CA LEU A 261 -19.93 0.45 4.58
C LEU A 261 -20.18 0.25 3.10
N ILE A 262 -20.35 -1.01 2.68
CA ILE A 262 -20.74 -1.34 1.31
C ILE A 262 -22.24 -1.07 1.14
N GLU A 263 -22.61 -0.20 0.19
CA GLU A 263 -24.00 0.09 -0.15
C GLU A 263 -24.50 -0.86 -1.25
N GLU A 264 -23.69 -1.02 -2.28
CA GLU A 264 -24.01 -1.85 -3.43
C GLU A 264 -22.77 -2.59 -3.94
N TYR A 265 -22.93 -3.84 -4.29
CA TYR A 265 -21.91 -4.63 -4.96
C TYR A 265 -22.51 -5.38 -6.14
N VAL A 266 -22.06 -5.05 -7.34
CA VAL A 266 -22.37 -5.77 -8.57
C VAL A 266 -21.09 -6.27 -9.18
N ASN A 267 -20.88 -7.58 -9.10
CA ASN A 267 -19.64 -8.25 -9.55
C ASN A 267 -19.19 -7.75 -10.94
N ARG A 268 -17.94 -7.35 -11.05
CA ARG A 268 -17.29 -6.82 -12.27
C ARG A 268 -17.98 -5.62 -12.93
N ASN A 269 -18.80 -4.91 -12.18
CA ASN A 269 -19.54 -3.75 -12.68
C ASN A 269 -19.35 -2.53 -11.77
N THR A 270 -19.86 -2.58 -10.53
CA THR A 270 -19.82 -1.43 -9.63
C THR A 270 -19.73 -1.86 -8.17
N LYS A 271 -19.05 -1.03 -7.39
CA LYS A 271 -19.03 -1.06 -5.94
C LYS A 271 -19.39 0.34 -5.44
N SER A 272 -20.32 0.48 -4.51
CA SER A 272 -20.59 1.77 -3.88
C SER A 272 -20.51 1.69 -2.36
N PHE A 273 -20.06 2.76 -1.76
CA PHE A 273 -19.77 2.87 -0.35
C PHE A 273 -20.42 4.11 0.23
N ILE A 274 -20.96 3.97 1.44
CA ILE A 274 -21.54 5.06 2.24
C ILE A 274 -20.79 5.17 3.57
N PRO A 275 -20.76 6.35 4.22
CA PRO A 275 -20.12 6.51 5.51
C PRO A 275 -20.68 5.56 6.55
N ASN A 276 -19.81 4.89 7.30
CA ASN A 276 -20.20 4.14 8.48
C ASN A 276 -20.64 5.12 9.57
N PRO A 277 -21.90 5.03 10.06
CA PRO A 277 -22.43 5.97 11.06
C PRO A 277 -21.81 5.78 12.45
N THR A 278 -21.24 4.61 12.73
CA THR A 278 -20.64 4.26 14.02
C THR A 278 -19.13 4.43 14.06
N TRP A 279 -18.50 4.88 12.96
CA TRP A 279 -17.07 5.02 12.90
C TRP A 279 -16.55 6.13 13.83
N TYR A 280 -15.62 5.79 14.70
CA TYR A 280 -15.04 6.67 15.72
C TYR A 280 -14.41 7.96 15.18
N GLY A 281 -13.90 7.96 13.94
CA GLY A 281 -13.25 9.11 13.29
C GLY A 281 -14.22 10.05 12.57
N ALA A 282 -15.53 9.90 12.73
CA ALA A 282 -16.54 10.62 11.97
C ALA A 282 -16.48 12.14 12.13
N ASP A 283 -16.15 12.62 13.32
CA ASP A 283 -16.11 14.06 13.65
C ASP A 283 -14.81 14.73 13.21
N ASP A 284 -13.72 13.96 13.16
CA ASP A 284 -12.37 14.48 12.89
C ASP A 284 -11.95 14.38 11.41
N HIS A 285 -12.62 13.55 10.62
CA HIS A 285 -12.28 13.27 9.24
C HIS A 285 -13.41 13.52 8.26
N SER A 286 -13.11 14.33 7.22
CA SER A 286 -14.04 14.53 6.12
C SER A 286 -14.13 13.28 5.25
N ARG A 287 -15.37 12.79 5.04
CA ARG A 287 -15.68 11.65 4.18
C ARG A 287 -16.63 12.08 3.06
N PHE A 288 -16.58 11.38 1.92
CA PHE A 288 -17.62 11.52 0.91
C PHE A 288 -18.91 10.88 1.42
N GLU A 289 -20.06 11.47 1.09
CA GLU A 289 -21.37 10.89 1.39
C GLU A 289 -21.64 9.61 0.59
N ARG A 290 -20.94 9.47 -0.54
CA ARG A 290 -20.96 8.27 -1.37
C ARG A 290 -19.68 8.18 -2.19
N VAL A 291 -19.11 6.97 -2.30
CA VAL A 291 -18.03 6.64 -3.22
C VAL A 291 -18.53 5.57 -4.18
N VAL A 292 -18.35 5.78 -5.49
CA VAL A 292 -18.74 4.81 -6.52
C VAL A 292 -17.52 4.41 -7.30
N VAL A 293 -17.23 3.12 -7.33
CA VAL A 293 -16.15 2.51 -8.11
C VAL A 293 -16.75 1.81 -9.32
N THR A 294 -16.45 2.30 -10.52
CA THR A 294 -16.87 1.67 -11.77
C THR A 294 -15.81 0.72 -12.26
N MET A 295 -16.18 -0.54 -12.53
CA MET A 295 -15.25 -1.55 -13.01
C MET A 295 -15.12 -1.44 -14.54
N LEU A 296 -13.91 -1.20 -15.03
CA LEU A 296 -13.64 -0.97 -16.45
C LEU A 296 -12.71 -2.03 -17.04
N THR A 297 -12.99 -2.45 -18.27
CA THR A 297 -12.11 -3.33 -19.08
C THR A 297 -11.00 -2.56 -19.77
N ASP A 298 -11.21 -1.27 -20.07
CA ASP A 298 -10.34 -0.47 -20.92
C ASP A 298 -10.25 0.98 -20.41
N GLN A 299 -9.04 1.46 -20.19
CA GLN A 299 -8.76 2.83 -19.77
C GLN A 299 -9.23 3.89 -20.82
N VAL A 300 -9.32 3.53 -22.09
CA VAL A 300 -9.84 4.43 -23.13
C VAL A 300 -11.31 4.74 -22.89
N VAL A 301 -12.09 3.75 -22.46
CA VAL A 301 -13.49 3.95 -22.04
C VAL A 301 -13.56 4.84 -20.80
N GLY A 302 -12.67 4.62 -19.84
CA GLY A 302 -12.57 5.47 -18.64
C GLY A 302 -12.29 6.93 -18.98
N TYR A 303 -11.43 7.21 -19.95
CA TYR A 303 -11.18 8.58 -20.38
C TYR A 303 -12.44 9.24 -21.00
N GLN A 304 -13.25 8.49 -21.75
CA GLN A 304 -14.53 8.99 -22.25
C GLN A 304 -15.54 9.27 -21.13
N LEU A 305 -15.61 8.39 -20.12
CA LEU A 305 -16.44 8.61 -18.93
C LEU A 305 -16.01 9.86 -18.15
N TYR A 306 -14.70 10.09 -18.01
CA TYR A 306 -14.18 11.31 -17.43
C TYR A 306 -14.58 12.56 -18.22
N GLN A 307 -14.47 12.52 -19.55
CA GLN A 307 -14.90 13.61 -20.43
C GLN A 307 -16.41 13.90 -20.29
N ASN A 308 -17.22 12.85 -20.15
CA ASN A 308 -18.66 12.94 -19.94
C ASN A 308 -19.05 13.37 -18.52
N ARG A 309 -18.09 13.51 -17.58
CA ARG A 309 -18.30 13.82 -16.17
C ARG A 309 -18.96 12.69 -15.39
N GLU A 310 -18.76 11.47 -15.79
CA GLU A 310 -19.21 10.24 -15.09
C GLU A 310 -18.13 9.69 -14.16
N LEU A 311 -16.87 10.15 -14.27
CA LEU A 311 -15.77 9.88 -13.35
C LEU A 311 -15.12 11.18 -12.91
N ASP A 312 -14.59 11.23 -11.68
CA ASP A 312 -13.84 12.34 -11.13
C ASP A 312 -12.33 12.21 -11.34
N GLU A 313 -11.87 11.00 -11.63
CA GLU A 313 -10.48 10.70 -11.97
C GLU A 313 -10.37 9.52 -12.93
N ILE A 314 -9.26 9.44 -13.66
CA ILE A 314 -8.91 8.31 -14.52
C ILE A 314 -7.40 8.22 -14.73
N ASP A 315 -6.87 7.01 -14.73
CA ASP A 315 -5.51 6.75 -15.20
C ASP A 315 -5.43 6.86 -16.70
N LEU A 316 -4.41 7.53 -17.20
CA LEU A 316 -4.25 7.78 -18.63
C LEU A 316 -3.32 6.76 -19.27
N THR A 317 -3.64 6.42 -20.52
CA THR A 317 -2.73 5.68 -21.40
C THR A 317 -1.59 6.58 -21.88
N GLU A 318 -0.46 5.99 -22.30
CA GLU A 318 0.68 6.71 -22.87
C GLU A 318 0.26 7.63 -24.04
N SER A 319 -0.61 7.13 -24.91
CA SER A 319 -1.09 7.91 -26.07
C SER A 319 -1.92 9.12 -25.65
N THR A 320 -2.76 8.98 -24.63
CA THR A 320 -3.57 10.08 -24.12
C THR A 320 -2.70 11.12 -23.41
N ILE A 321 -1.75 10.70 -22.59
CA ILE A 321 -0.78 11.59 -21.94
C ILE A 321 -0.01 12.40 -22.99
N THR A 322 0.51 11.72 -24.02
CA THR A 322 1.26 12.35 -25.12
C THR A 322 0.41 13.38 -25.87
N THR A 323 -0.87 13.07 -26.09
CA THR A 323 -1.80 14.00 -26.74
C THR A 323 -2.01 15.26 -25.92
N ILE A 324 -2.24 15.10 -24.60
CA ILE A 324 -2.46 16.24 -23.69
C ILE A 324 -1.19 17.08 -23.55
N THR A 325 -0.02 16.45 -23.38
CA THR A 325 1.25 17.15 -23.13
C THR A 325 1.79 17.88 -24.36
N ASN A 326 1.48 17.40 -25.57
CA ASN A 326 1.89 18.04 -26.83
C ASN A 326 1.03 19.26 -27.19
N ASP A 327 -0.12 19.47 -26.57
CA ASP A 327 -0.97 20.63 -26.77
C ASP A 327 -1.11 21.43 -25.46
N PRO A 328 -0.32 22.51 -25.28
CA PRO A 328 -0.41 23.36 -24.07
C PRO A 328 -1.79 24.00 -23.85
N ASN A 329 -2.64 24.04 -24.87
CA ASN A 329 -4.01 24.57 -24.80
C ASN A 329 -5.06 23.48 -24.65
N HIS A 330 -4.64 22.24 -24.47
CA HIS A 330 -5.57 21.12 -24.26
C HIS A 330 -6.43 21.37 -23.02
N GLU A 331 -7.74 21.15 -23.12
CA GLU A 331 -8.71 21.45 -22.05
C GLU A 331 -8.41 20.78 -20.70
N TYR A 332 -7.62 19.68 -20.70
CA TYR A 332 -7.21 18.94 -19.50
C TYR A 332 -5.74 19.10 -19.13
N ALA A 333 -4.99 19.99 -19.78
CA ALA A 333 -3.55 20.17 -19.49
C ALA A 333 -3.30 20.52 -18.01
N ASP A 334 -4.13 21.41 -17.45
CA ASP A 334 -4.04 21.84 -16.05
C ASP A 334 -4.59 20.82 -15.04
N GLN A 335 -5.24 19.75 -15.52
CA GLN A 335 -5.79 18.69 -14.69
C GLN A 335 -4.87 17.49 -14.60
N LEU A 336 -3.85 17.44 -15.48
CA LEU A 336 -2.88 16.36 -15.50
C LEU A 336 -2.03 16.40 -14.23
N CYS A 337 -2.05 15.31 -13.47
CA CYS A 337 -1.26 15.17 -12.25
C CYS A 337 -0.50 13.84 -12.24
N GLU A 338 0.68 13.87 -11.64
CA GLU A 338 1.48 12.69 -11.43
C GLU A 338 1.02 11.98 -10.16
N LYS A 339 0.71 10.68 -10.27
CA LYS A 339 0.39 9.86 -9.10
C LYS A 339 1.61 9.70 -8.20
N ARG A 340 1.35 9.52 -6.92
CA ARG A 340 2.40 9.19 -5.96
C ARG A 340 3.05 7.86 -6.31
N PRO A 341 4.36 7.70 -6.03
CA PRO A 341 5.03 6.42 -6.18
C PRO A 341 4.30 5.35 -5.36
N LYS A 342 4.11 4.17 -5.96
CA LYS A 342 3.56 3.02 -5.23
C LYS A 342 4.60 2.48 -4.26
N LYS A 343 4.17 1.88 -3.16
CA LYS A 343 5.04 1.23 -2.16
C LYS A 343 5.72 -0.06 -2.67
N PHE A 344 5.38 -0.52 -3.87
CA PHE A 344 5.90 -1.76 -4.45
C PHE A 344 7.00 -1.50 -5.45
N SER A 345 8.09 -2.24 -5.35
CA SER A 345 9.15 -2.34 -6.37
C SER A 345 8.95 -3.59 -7.20
N TYR A 346 9.11 -3.46 -8.51
CA TYR A 346 9.20 -4.62 -9.40
C TYR A 346 10.66 -4.91 -9.71
N GLN A 347 11.03 -6.18 -9.74
CA GLN A 347 12.41 -6.59 -9.98
C GLN A 347 12.47 -7.84 -10.86
N PHE A 348 13.56 -7.98 -11.58
CA PHE A 348 13.90 -9.21 -12.28
C PHE A 348 14.71 -10.11 -11.35
N HIS A 349 14.26 -11.34 -11.19
CA HIS A 349 14.98 -12.35 -10.44
C HIS A 349 15.73 -13.27 -11.40
N PHE A 350 16.97 -13.54 -11.08
CA PHE A 350 17.73 -14.57 -11.78
C PHE A 350 17.39 -15.95 -11.17
N ASN A 351 17.05 -16.91 -12.03
CA ASN A 351 16.96 -18.30 -11.60
C ASN A 351 18.36 -18.90 -11.52
N PHE A 352 18.83 -19.18 -10.32
CA PHE A 352 20.18 -19.75 -10.07
C PHE A 352 20.23 -21.27 -10.23
N GLU A 353 19.10 -21.95 -10.30
CA GLU A 353 18.96 -23.40 -10.42
C GLU A 353 17.97 -23.74 -11.53
N ARG A 354 18.35 -23.42 -12.78
CA ARG A 354 17.50 -23.76 -13.94
C ARG A 354 17.70 -25.22 -14.34
N PHE A 355 16.61 -25.85 -14.73
CA PHE A 355 16.57 -27.19 -15.27
C PHE A 355 16.09 -27.15 -16.73
N ASN A 356 16.59 -28.10 -17.52
CA ASN A 356 16.10 -28.39 -18.86
C ASN A 356 14.74 -29.07 -18.81
N ASP A 357 14.04 -29.16 -19.94
CA ASP A 357 12.72 -29.80 -20.05
C ASP A 357 12.74 -31.30 -19.67
N ASP A 358 13.89 -31.95 -19.73
CA ASP A 358 14.09 -33.34 -19.34
C ASP A 358 14.42 -33.52 -17.85
N GLY A 359 14.40 -32.44 -17.08
CA GLY A 359 14.70 -32.44 -15.64
C GLY A 359 16.19 -32.45 -15.27
N THR A 360 17.10 -32.38 -16.24
CA THR A 360 18.54 -32.22 -15.97
C THR A 360 18.90 -30.77 -15.68
N PRO A 361 19.90 -30.49 -14.80
CA PRO A 361 20.37 -29.13 -14.57
C PRO A 361 20.88 -28.47 -15.87
N ASP A 362 20.50 -27.21 -16.11
CA ASP A 362 21.11 -26.40 -17.17
C ASP A 362 22.46 -25.84 -16.69
N ASP A 363 23.49 -26.67 -16.78
CA ASP A 363 24.83 -26.34 -16.32
C ASP A 363 25.42 -25.08 -16.96
N ASN A 364 25.05 -24.81 -18.22
CA ASN A 364 25.57 -23.62 -18.94
C ASN A 364 24.99 -22.34 -18.36
N TRP A 365 23.70 -22.30 -18.17
CA TRP A 365 23.03 -21.18 -17.50
C TRP A 365 23.44 -21.05 -16.04
N ASN A 366 23.40 -22.14 -15.27
CA ASN A 366 23.67 -22.13 -13.83
C ASN A 366 25.09 -21.65 -13.51
N LYS A 367 26.07 -22.01 -14.33
CA LYS A 367 27.44 -21.46 -14.26
C LYS A 367 27.51 -19.98 -14.65
N ALA A 368 26.80 -19.60 -15.71
CA ALA A 368 26.79 -18.20 -16.17
C ALA A 368 26.14 -17.28 -15.14
N VAL A 369 24.96 -17.66 -14.61
CA VAL A 369 24.23 -16.82 -13.65
C VAL A 369 24.94 -16.73 -12.29
N ALA A 370 25.74 -17.69 -11.91
CA ALA A 370 26.56 -17.63 -10.70
C ALA A 370 27.70 -16.59 -10.80
N ASN A 371 28.11 -16.20 -12.02
CA ASN A 371 29.18 -15.22 -12.24
C ASN A 371 28.66 -13.78 -12.02
N GLU A 372 29.36 -13.01 -11.20
CA GLU A 372 28.98 -11.63 -10.87
C GLU A 372 29.08 -10.70 -12.08
N ALA A 373 30.18 -10.76 -12.84
CA ALA A 373 30.38 -9.91 -13.99
C ALA A 373 29.29 -10.13 -15.06
N PHE A 374 28.85 -11.37 -15.24
CA PHE A 374 27.74 -11.70 -16.13
C PHE A 374 26.43 -11.05 -15.68
N ARG A 375 26.05 -11.20 -14.41
CA ARG A 375 24.83 -10.57 -13.87
C ARG A 375 24.90 -9.05 -13.97
N ARG A 376 26.04 -8.46 -13.61
CA ARG A 376 26.26 -7.02 -13.74
C ARG A 376 26.16 -6.56 -15.19
N CYS A 377 26.74 -7.30 -16.13
CA CYS A 377 26.63 -7.00 -17.55
C CYS A 377 25.17 -6.98 -18.03
N MET A 378 24.36 -7.92 -17.58
CA MET A 378 22.92 -7.93 -17.89
C MET A 378 22.18 -6.75 -17.25
N LEU A 379 22.40 -6.50 -15.95
CA LEU A 379 21.70 -5.46 -15.21
C LEU A 379 22.09 -4.04 -15.66
N GLU A 380 23.38 -3.80 -15.86
CA GLU A 380 23.93 -2.48 -16.16
C GLU A 380 23.97 -2.19 -17.68
N GLY A 381 23.86 -3.23 -18.51
CA GLY A 381 23.84 -3.10 -19.97
C GLY A 381 22.46 -2.98 -20.59
N LEU A 382 21.39 -3.26 -19.86
CA LEU A 382 20.03 -3.15 -20.38
C LEU A 382 19.55 -1.70 -20.31
N ASP A 383 19.16 -1.15 -21.47
CA ASP A 383 18.42 0.10 -21.53
C ASP A 383 16.91 -0.20 -21.50
N LEU A 384 16.30 0.06 -20.35
CA LEU A 384 14.87 -0.15 -20.12
C LEU A 384 14.04 1.12 -20.33
N THR A 385 14.60 2.21 -20.85
CA THR A 385 13.92 3.50 -21.03
C THR A 385 12.63 3.35 -21.83
N THR A 386 12.67 2.59 -22.94
CA THR A 386 11.47 2.33 -23.77
C THR A 386 10.41 1.51 -23.00
N TYR A 387 10.83 0.61 -22.12
CA TYR A 387 9.91 -0.15 -21.28
C TYR A 387 9.28 0.76 -20.23
N TYR A 388 10.05 1.60 -19.58
CA TYR A 388 9.57 2.56 -18.57
C TYR A 388 8.62 3.61 -19.18
N ALA A 389 8.82 4.00 -20.45
CA ALA A 389 7.94 4.94 -21.14
C ALA A 389 6.47 4.46 -21.23
N ARG A 390 6.24 3.14 -21.16
CA ARG A 390 4.87 2.59 -21.10
C ARG A 390 4.14 2.94 -19.79
N THR A 391 4.89 3.20 -18.74
CA THR A 391 4.34 3.54 -17.42
C THR A 391 4.43 5.04 -17.16
N ASN A 392 5.51 5.69 -17.61
CA ASN A 392 5.72 7.13 -17.49
C ASN A 392 6.30 7.66 -18.81
N ALA A 393 5.40 8.12 -19.70
CA ALA A 393 5.79 8.63 -21.02
C ALA A 393 6.52 9.96 -20.94
N ILE A 394 6.30 10.77 -19.88
CA ILE A 394 6.90 12.10 -19.73
C ILE A 394 8.33 11.98 -19.19
N ASN A 395 8.52 11.16 -18.17
CA ASN A 395 9.83 10.94 -17.53
C ASN A 395 10.05 9.45 -17.22
N PRO A 396 10.39 8.66 -18.24
CA PRO A 396 10.57 7.20 -18.09
C PRO A 396 11.54 6.81 -16.99
N LEU A 397 12.64 7.56 -16.83
CA LEU A 397 13.68 7.23 -15.87
C LEU A 397 13.25 7.41 -14.41
N LYS A 398 12.17 8.11 -14.13
CA LYS A 398 11.55 8.10 -12.79
C LYS A 398 11.03 6.72 -12.36
N CYS A 399 10.82 5.81 -13.32
CA CYS A 399 10.45 4.42 -13.02
C CYS A 399 11.64 3.56 -12.62
N GLU A 400 12.88 4.05 -12.80
CA GLU A 400 14.08 3.29 -12.46
C GLU A 400 14.23 3.17 -10.95
N ASN A 401 14.42 1.94 -10.48
CA ASN A 401 14.65 1.64 -9.07
C ASN A 401 15.77 0.61 -8.95
N ASP A 402 16.84 1.00 -8.27
CA ASP A 402 18.01 0.15 -8.08
C ASP A 402 18.02 -0.57 -6.73
N PHE A 403 17.00 -0.36 -5.90
CA PHE A 403 16.96 -0.80 -4.51
C PHE A 403 15.67 -1.51 -4.18
N TYR A 404 15.70 -2.37 -3.16
CA TYR A 404 14.50 -3.03 -2.63
C TYR A 404 13.56 -2.03 -1.97
N THR A 405 14.11 -1.10 -1.18
CA THR A 405 13.35 -0.04 -0.53
C THR A 405 13.13 1.11 -1.51
N MET A 406 11.88 1.51 -1.68
CA MET A 406 11.55 2.62 -2.56
C MET A 406 11.97 3.97 -1.96
N GLN A 407 12.15 4.96 -2.82
CA GLN A 407 12.32 6.34 -2.40
C GLN A 407 11.08 6.83 -1.63
N GLY A 408 11.31 7.58 -0.56
CA GLY A 408 10.23 8.16 0.24
C GLY A 408 9.69 7.26 1.35
N VAL A 409 10.29 6.07 1.56
CA VAL A 409 9.84 5.11 2.58
C VAL A 409 10.70 5.16 3.84
N CYS A 410 12.02 5.34 3.69
CA CYS A 410 12.95 5.28 4.82
C CYS A 410 13.93 6.46 4.78
N TYR A 411 14.05 7.14 5.92
CA TYR A 411 14.93 8.29 6.09
C TYR A 411 15.86 8.08 7.28
N ASN A 412 17.07 8.60 7.18
CA ASN A 412 17.95 8.66 8.33
C ASN A 412 17.55 9.79 9.29
N THR A 413 18.21 9.89 10.44
CA THR A 413 17.96 10.92 11.46
C THR A 413 18.17 12.36 10.98
N SER A 414 18.86 12.57 9.86
CA SER A 414 19.04 13.88 9.22
C SER A 414 18.00 14.19 8.14
N GLY A 415 17.02 13.30 7.93
CA GLY A 415 15.98 13.45 6.91
C GLY A 415 16.43 13.09 5.49
N LYS A 416 17.58 12.42 5.33
CA LYS A 416 18.07 11.97 4.03
C LYS A 416 17.51 10.62 3.69
N ASP A 417 16.96 10.49 2.48
CA ASP A 417 16.36 9.26 1.97
C ASP A 417 17.37 8.11 1.87
N TYR A 418 16.94 6.90 2.22
CA TYR A 418 17.77 5.70 2.16
C TYR A 418 18.34 5.45 0.76
N THR A 419 17.55 5.67 -0.28
CA THR A 419 18.01 5.44 -1.67
C THR A 419 19.12 6.40 -2.06
N GLU A 420 19.12 7.63 -1.56
CA GLU A 420 20.21 8.59 -1.77
C GLU A 420 21.50 8.13 -1.07
N LEU A 421 21.40 7.65 0.17
CA LEU A 421 22.54 7.13 0.93
C LEU A 421 23.20 5.94 0.23
N VAL A 422 22.38 5.02 -0.29
CA VAL A 422 22.89 3.86 -1.01
C VAL A 422 23.54 4.25 -2.34
N ARG A 423 22.92 5.18 -3.09
CA ARG A 423 23.52 5.71 -4.35
C ARG A 423 24.87 6.33 -4.11
N GLU A 424 25.01 7.14 -3.07
CA GLU A 424 26.31 7.71 -2.69
C GLU A 424 27.34 6.63 -2.37
N ARG A 425 26.94 5.63 -1.57
CA ARG A 425 27.83 4.51 -1.20
C ARG A 425 28.24 3.64 -2.38
N MET A 426 27.34 3.44 -3.34
CA MET A 426 27.59 2.67 -4.57
C MET A 426 28.33 3.48 -5.64
N GLY A 427 28.49 4.78 -5.46
CA GLY A 427 29.11 5.65 -6.44
C GLY A 427 28.25 5.94 -7.67
N TYR A 428 26.96 5.74 -7.60
CA TYR A 428 26.03 5.99 -8.72
C TYR A 428 25.74 7.48 -8.96
N GLY A 429 26.11 8.36 -8.04
CA GLY A 429 25.84 9.78 -8.13
C GLY A 429 24.36 10.12 -7.93
N GLN A 430 24.02 11.39 -8.15
CA GLN A 430 22.62 11.83 -8.11
C GLN A 430 21.93 11.56 -9.45
N TYR A 431 20.62 11.28 -9.37
CA TYR A 431 19.78 11.15 -10.54
C TYR A 431 19.67 12.49 -11.29
N ASP A 432 20.02 12.51 -12.58
CA ASP A 432 19.94 13.70 -13.44
C ASP A 432 18.68 13.73 -14.33
N GLY A 433 17.87 12.67 -14.31
CA GLY A 433 16.66 12.56 -15.13
C GLY A 433 16.89 12.18 -16.60
N GLU A 434 18.13 12.12 -17.07
CA GLU A 434 18.46 11.94 -18.47
C GLU A 434 19.23 10.64 -18.76
N THR A 435 20.09 10.22 -17.83
CA THR A 435 20.95 9.04 -18.01
C THR A 435 20.52 7.92 -17.07
N PRO A 436 20.30 6.68 -17.56
CA PRO A 436 20.02 5.54 -16.71
C PRO A 436 21.09 5.37 -15.64
N ILE A 437 20.70 5.24 -14.37
CA ILE A 437 21.63 5.21 -13.23
C ILE A 437 22.66 4.10 -13.39
N ARG A 438 22.24 2.93 -13.87
CA ARG A 438 23.07 1.74 -14.01
C ARG A 438 24.18 1.88 -15.05
N THR A 439 23.95 2.68 -16.08
CA THR A 439 24.92 2.84 -17.19
C THR A 439 25.88 4.00 -17.01
N ARG A 440 25.66 4.88 -16.05
CA ARG A 440 26.43 6.13 -15.87
C ARG A 440 27.91 5.94 -15.62
N ASN A 441 28.27 4.95 -14.81
CA ASN A 441 29.63 4.77 -14.30
C ASN A 441 30.28 3.46 -14.75
N THR A 442 29.61 2.68 -15.60
CA THR A 442 30.07 1.33 -15.99
C THR A 442 30.51 1.31 -17.44
N ASP A 443 31.76 0.86 -17.70
CA ASP A 443 32.18 0.50 -19.03
C ASP A 443 31.60 -0.89 -19.37
N ILE A 444 30.47 -0.90 -20.02
CA ILE A 444 29.72 -2.12 -20.37
C ILE A 444 30.54 -3.01 -21.32
N ALA A 445 31.36 -2.44 -22.22
CA ALA A 445 32.18 -3.22 -23.12
C ALA A 445 33.26 -3.97 -22.37
N ALA A 446 33.93 -3.31 -21.44
CA ALA A 446 34.94 -3.93 -20.58
C ALA A 446 34.31 -4.99 -19.65
N LEU A 447 33.16 -4.69 -19.05
CA LEU A 447 32.43 -5.61 -18.18
C LEU A 447 31.97 -6.87 -18.96
N LYS A 448 31.47 -6.70 -20.19
CA LYS A 448 31.12 -7.80 -21.07
C LYS A 448 32.32 -8.68 -21.40
N GLN A 449 33.48 -8.07 -21.72
CA GLN A 449 34.69 -8.82 -22.01
C GLN A 449 35.17 -9.61 -20.78
N GLN A 450 35.14 -8.97 -19.60
CA GLN A 450 35.47 -9.64 -18.33
C GLN A 450 34.57 -10.87 -18.12
N ALA A 451 33.23 -10.68 -18.26
CA ALA A 451 32.28 -11.77 -18.09
C ALA A 451 32.57 -12.93 -19.07
N MET A 452 32.85 -12.61 -20.34
CA MET A 452 33.19 -13.62 -21.36
C MET A 452 34.46 -14.38 -21.02
N ASP A 453 35.49 -13.70 -20.56
CA ASP A 453 36.78 -14.32 -20.20
C ASP A 453 36.61 -15.23 -18.97
N GLU A 454 35.95 -14.75 -17.92
CA GLU A 454 35.68 -15.53 -16.71
C GLU A 454 34.82 -16.77 -16.98
N LEU A 455 33.75 -16.61 -17.78
CA LEU A 455 32.85 -17.70 -18.12
C LEU A 455 33.51 -18.74 -19.05
N SER A 456 34.32 -18.29 -20.00
CA SER A 456 35.09 -19.20 -20.86
C SER A 456 36.05 -20.06 -20.05
N ALA A 457 36.67 -19.48 -19.00
CA ALA A 457 37.62 -20.20 -18.13
C ALA A 457 36.97 -21.36 -17.35
N ILE A 458 35.65 -21.28 -17.10
CA ILE A 458 34.88 -22.33 -16.40
C ILE A 458 34.04 -23.20 -17.35
N GLY A 459 34.27 -23.06 -18.67
CA GLY A 459 33.69 -23.92 -19.71
C GLY A 459 32.24 -23.57 -20.08
N VAL A 460 31.79 -22.33 -19.86
CA VAL A 460 30.50 -21.85 -20.37
C VAL A 460 30.61 -21.63 -21.88
N THR A 461 29.60 -22.08 -22.62
CA THR A 461 29.47 -21.91 -24.07
C THR A 461 28.59 -20.71 -24.40
N PHE A 462 28.91 -20.00 -25.50
CA PHE A 462 28.19 -18.85 -25.98
C PHE A 462 27.44 -19.15 -27.29
N PRO A 463 26.28 -18.55 -27.52
CA PRO A 463 25.56 -17.62 -26.62
C PRO A 463 25.03 -18.32 -25.39
N VAL A 464 24.96 -17.61 -24.25
CA VAL A 464 24.17 -18.04 -23.08
C VAL A 464 22.70 -17.68 -23.39
N HIS A 465 21.82 -18.67 -23.34
CA HIS A 465 20.40 -18.48 -23.57
C HIS A 465 19.67 -18.21 -22.24
N CYS A 466 18.86 -17.14 -22.21
CA CYS A 466 18.04 -16.72 -21.06
C CYS A 466 16.62 -17.28 -21.18
#